data_2ebe50274396df38939216c57e6f849f
#
_entry.id   2ebe50274396df38939216c57e6f849f
#
_cell.length_a   1.000
_cell.length_b   1.000
_cell.length_c   1.000
_cell.angle_alpha   90.00
_cell.angle_beta   90.00
_cell.angle_gamma   90.00
#
_symmetry.space_group_name_H-M   'P 1'
#
loop_
_entity.id
_entity.type
_entity.pdbx_description
1 polymer ?
#
loop_
_entity_poly.entity_id
_entity_poly.type
_entity_poly.pdbx_seq_one_letter_code
_entity_poly.pdbx_strand_id
1 'polypeptide(L)'
;MTIVIAAIYDVLMPQPARDRIVRSAAALVRERGVHGVGLRQIVAHADGPRGSLQRYFPGGKTQLITEALNLAGAEVLENTESRLVEAVTLADAIDAIFAPWRRVLVESNFTMGCPFAATVVDASGDDRLRQEARDLLDQWRDSVRAALVKFGGQEATAEDDASALLAALEGALILSRANQSTQPLDAVQRFFATSLTQTAANPDAPAP
;
A
#
# COMPACT_ATOMS: atom_id res chain seq x y z
N MET A 1 9.60 24.64 1.99
CA MET A 1 8.63 25.62 1.44
C MET A 1 7.90 25.09 0.19
N THR A 2 8.48 24.23 -0.61
CA THR A 2 7.90 23.70 -1.88
C THR A 2 6.76 22.70 -1.63
N ILE A 3 6.84 21.83 -0.61
CA ILE A 3 5.85 20.78 -0.29
C ILE A 3 4.52 21.38 0.20
N VAL A 4 4.57 22.45 0.99
CA VAL A 4 3.37 23.12 1.51
C VAL A 4 2.60 23.83 0.39
N ILE A 5 3.29 24.36 -0.61
CA ILE A 5 2.68 25.04 -1.76
C ILE A 5 1.98 24.03 -2.67
N ALA A 6 2.56 22.84 -2.90
CA ALA A 6 1.93 21.78 -3.68
C ALA A 6 0.65 21.25 -3.00
N ALA A 7 0.69 21.02 -1.71
CA ALA A 7 -0.49 20.60 -0.93
C ALA A 7 -1.62 21.66 -0.93
N ILE A 8 -1.28 22.95 -0.89
CA ILE A 8 -2.25 24.04 -0.97
C ILE A 8 -2.82 24.17 -2.39
N TYR A 9 -2.01 23.92 -3.43
CA TYR A 9 -2.47 23.94 -4.83
C TYR A 9 -3.47 22.80 -5.12
N ASP A 10 -3.22 21.60 -4.60
CA ASP A 10 -4.12 20.44 -4.75
C ASP A 10 -5.48 20.65 -4.03
N VAL A 11 -5.49 21.47 -2.98
CA VAL A 11 -6.72 21.79 -2.24
C VAL A 11 -7.52 22.93 -2.91
N LEU A 12 -6.86 23.84 -3.61
CA LEU A 12 -7.50 25.05 -4.18
C LEU A 12 -7.91 24.94 -5.65
N MET A 13 -7.35 23.98 -6.42
CA MET A 13 -7.70 23.77 -7.82
C MET A 13 -8.54 22.51 -7.98
N PRO A 14 -9.70 22.57 -8.67
CA PRO A 14 -10.51 21.39 -8.93
C PRO A 14 -9.69 20.38 -9.72
N GLN A 15 -9.42 19.22 -9.12
CA GLN A 15 -8.70 18.16 -9.82
C GLN A 15 -9.41 17.75 -11.11
N PRO A 16 -8.69 17.44 -12.20
CA PRO A 16 -9.28 16.94 -13.43
C PRO A 16 -10.23 15.77 -13.14
N ALA A 17 -11.37 15.73 -13.80
CA ALA A 17 -12.38 14.68 -13.57
C ALA A 17 -11.80 13.27 -13.74
N ARG A 18 -10.82 13.10 -14.65
CA ARG A 18 -10.12 11.84 -14.86
C ARG A 18 -9.38 11.38 -13.61
N ASP A 19 -8.61 12.28 -12.99
CA ASP A 19 -7.79 11.95 -11.82
C ASP A 19 -8.67 11.66 -10.60
N ARG A 20 -9.77 12.39 -10.42
CA ARG A 20 -10.78 12.07 -9.39
C ARG A 20 -11.36 10.67 -9.58
N ILE A 21 -11.61 10.24 -10.83
CA ILE A 21 -12.11 8.89 -11.12
C ILE A 21 -11.07 7.82 -10.77
N VAL A 22 -9.78 8.03 -11.09
CA VAL A 22 -8.68 7.11 -10.73
C VAL A 22 -8.53 7.00 -9.21
N ARG A 23 -8.52 8.14 -8.48
CA ARG A 23 -8.47 8.15 -7.01
C ARG A 23 -9.67 7.44 -6.38
N SER A 24 -10.86 7.66 -6.92
CA SER A 24 -12.08 6.98 -6.49
C SER A 24 -12.01 5.47 -6.73
N ALA A 25 -11.44 5.05 -7.85
CA ALA A 25 -11.21 3.63 -8.13
C ALA A 25 -10.25 3.01 -7.11
N ALA A 26 -9.13 3.69 -6.82
CA ALA A 26 -8.15 3.22 -5.83
C ALA A 26 -8.79 3.05 -4.44
N ALA A 27 -9.57 4.04 -3.98
CA ALA A 27 -10.26 3.98 -2.70
C ALA A 27 -11.27 2.82 -2.63
N LEU A 28 -12.11 2.69 -3.66
CA LEU A 28 -13.15 1.65 -3.70
C LEU A 28 -12.56 0.24 -3.82
N VAL A 29 -11.45 0.04 -4.55
CA VAL A 29 -10.75 -1.25 -4.60
C VAL A 29 -10.17 -1.62 -3.23
N ARG A 30 -9.60 -0.68 -2.50
CA ARG A 30 -9.13 -0.91 -1.12
C ARG A 30 -10.26 -1.35 -0.17
N GLU A 31 -11.46 -0.82 -0.38
CA GLU A 31 -12.63 -1.10 0.46
C GLU A 31 -13.32 -2.43 0.08
N ARG A 32 -13.53 -2.68 -1.22
CA ARG A 32 -14.48 -3.69 -1.74
C ARG A 32 -13.87 -4.71 -2.69
N GLY A 33 -12.58 -4.59 -2.99
CA GLY A 33 -11.94 -5.39 -4.03
C GLY A 33 -12.35 -5.00 -5.46
N VAL A 34 -11.74 -5.66 -6.43
CA VAL A 34 -11.96 -5.36 -7.86
C VAL A 34 -13.38 -5.76 -8.31
N HIS A 35 -13.86 -6.92 -7.87
CA HIS A 35 -15.20 -7.42 -8.26
C HIS A 35 -16.32 -6.67 -7.55
N GLY A 36 -16.10 -6.19 -6.34
CA GLY A 36 -17.06 -5.42 -5.55
C GLY A 36 -17.37 -4.03 -6.11
N VAL A 37 -16.67 -3.59 -7.18
CA VAL A 37 -16.77 -2.22 -7.68
C VAL A 37 -17.14 -2.20 -9.17
N GLY A 38 -18.23 -1.47 -9.49
CA GLY A 38 -18.66 -1.22 -10.86
C GLY A 38 -18.18 0.15 -11.39
N LEU A 39 -17.91 0.26 -12.69
CA LEU A 39 -17.49 1.51 -13.35
C LEU A 39 -18.42 2.69 -13.06
N ARG A 40 -19.75 2.46 -13.04
CA ARG A 40 -20.73 3.52 -12.75
C ARG A 40 -20.64 4.00 -11.30
N GLN A 41 -20.34 3.10 -10.36
CA GLN A 41 -20.16 3.44 -8.96
C GLN A 41 -18.91 4.29 -8.76
N ILE A 42 -17.80 3.95 -9.45
CA ILE A 42 -16.57 4.74 -9.40
C ILE A 42 -16.81 6.16 -9.89
N VAL A 43 -17.49 6.33 -11.04
CA VAL A 43 -17.79 7.66 -11.58
C VAL A 43 -18.70 8.46 -10.66
N ALA A 44 -19.73 7.83 -10.08
CA ALA A 44 -20.62 8.47 -9.13
C ALA A 44 -19.88 8.91 -7.85
N HIS A 45 -18.98 8.07 -7.32
CA HIS A 45 -18.15 8.38 -6.16
C HIS A 45 -17.18 9.54 -6.43
N ALA A 46 -16.69 9.65 -7.67
CA ALA A 46 -15.78 10.71 -8.12
C ALA A 46 -16.50 12.05 -8.44
N ASP A 47 -17.83 12.10 -8.33
CA ASP A 47 -18.63 13.18 -8.88
C ASP A 47 -18.24 13.50 -10.34
N GLY A 48 -18.09 12.43 -11.13
CA GLY A 48 -17.64 12.51 -12.50
C GLY A 48 -18.80 12.57 -13.52
N PRO A 49 -18.58 13.13 -14.71
CA PRO A 49 -19.61 13.19 -15.77
C PRO A 49 -19.97 11.77 -16.24
N ARG A 50 -21.28 11.48 -16.32
CA ARG A 50 -21.79 10.13 -16.67
C ARG A 50 -21.29 9.56 -18.00
N GLY A 51 -20.92 10.37 -18.97
CA GLY A 51 -20.39 9.96 -20.28
C GLY A 51 -18.87 9.90 -20.38
N SER A 52 -18.13 10.14 -19.31
CA SER A 52 -16.68 10.33 -19.34
C SER A 52 -15.86 9.04 -19.44
N LEU A 53 -16.44 7.90 -19.05
CA LEU A 53 -15.70 6.63 -18.97
C LEU A 53 -15.06 6.22 -20.31
N GLN A 54 -15.86 6.16 -21.38
CA GLN A 54 -15.38 5.74 -22.69
C GLN A 54 -14.31 6.68 -23.23
N ARG A 55 -14.40 7.97 -22.90
CA ARG A 55 -13.43 8.98 -23.30
C ARG A 55 -12.12 8.87 -22.54
N TYR A 56 -12.19 8.68 -21.21
CA TYR A 56 -11.00 8.66 -20.34
C TYR A 56 -10.37 7.28 -20.25
N PHE A 57 -11.18 6.23 -20.32
CA PHE A 57 -10.75 4.85 -20.13
C PHE A 57 -11.32 3.95 -21.24
N PRO A 58 -10.83 4.11 -22.51
CA PRO A 58 -11.30 3.29 -23.63
C PRO A 58 -11.03 1.80 -23.44
N GLY A 59 -10.01 1.42 -22.65
CA GLY A 59 -9.71 0.06 -22.22
C GLY A 59 -10.62 -0.47 -21.09
N GLY A 60 -11.64 0.30 -20.72
CA GLY A 60 -12.66 -0.14 -19.77
C GLY A 60 -12.18 -0.26 -18.32
N LYS A 61 -12.75 -1.23 -17.60
CA LYS A 61 -12.48 -1.44 -16.18
C LYS A 61 -11.04 -1.83 -15.90
N THR A 62 -10.46 -2.72 -16.70
CA THR A 62 -9.07 -3.16 -16.55
C THR A 62 -8.11 -1.97 -16.61
N GLN A 63 -8.26 -1.06 -17.59
CA GLN A 63 -7.43 0.13 -17.68
C GLN A 63 -7.57 1.02 -16.43
N LEU A 64 -8.80 1.31 -16.02
CA LEU A 64 -9.05 2.17 -14.85
C LEU A 64 -8.47 1.57 -13.57
N ILE A 65 -8.63 0.27 -13.35
CA ILE A 65 -8.09 -0.40 -12.16
C ILE A 65 -6.56 -0.46 -12.21
N THR A 66 -5.95 -0.75 -13.37
CA THR A 66 -4.48 -0.66 -13.53
C THR A 66 -3.94 0.71 -13.13
N GLU A 67 -4.55 1.79 -13.62
CA GLU A 67 -4.14 3.15 -13.26
C GLU A 67 -4.37 3.45 -11.76
N ALA A 68 -5.44 2.93 -11.18
CA ALA A 68 -5.72 3.07 -9.75
C ALA A 68 -4.71 2.32 -8.88
N LEU A 69 -4.27 1.13 -9.30
CA LEU A 69 -3.23 0.36 -8.62
C LEU A 69 -1.88 1.07 -8.70
N ASN A 70 -1.50 1.60 -9.87
CA ASN A 70 -0.26 2.37 -10.03
C ASN A 70 -0.24 3.63 -9.16
N LEU A 71 -1.37 4.35 -9.07
CA LEU A 71 -1.50 5.48 -8.16
C LEU A 71 -1.31 5.05 -6.70
N ALA A 72 -1.98 3.97 -6.29
CA ALA A 72 -1.86 3.45 -4.93
C ALA A 72 -0.45 2.95 -4.61
N GLY A 73 0.24 2.35 -5.60
CA GLY A 73 1.64 1.91 -5.48
C GLY A 73 2.58 3.08 -5.26
N ALA A 74 2.45 4.12 -6.07
CA ALA A 74 3.23 5.33 -5.91
C ALA A 74 3.02 5.98 -4.53
N GLU A 75 1.77 6.05 -4.05
CA GLU A 75 1.44 6.57 -2.72
C GLU A 75 2.06 5.74 -1.58
N VAL A 76 2.07 4.40 -1.70
CA VAL A 76 2.69 3.52 -0.70
C VAL A 76 4.19 3.75 -0.64
N LEU A 77 4.87 3.78 -1.78
CA LEU A 77 6.32 4.00 -1.86
C LEU A 77 6.69 5.39 -1.33
N GLU A 78 6.03 6.45 -1.79
CA GLU A 78 6.29 7.83 -1.37
C GLU A 78 6.07 8.02 0.14
N ASN A 79 4.98 7.48 0.68
CA ASN A 79 4.70 7.55 2.12
C ASN A 79 5.75 6.79 2.94
N THR A 80 6.25 5.65 2.45
CA THR A 80 7.30 4.88 3.12
C THR A 80 8.63 5.63 3.04
N GLU A 81 9.04 6.06 1.85
CA GLU A 81 10.29 6.77 1.63
C GLU A 81 10.38 8.08 2.45
N SER A 82 9.31 8.87 2.49
CA SER A 82 9.28 10.12 3.25
C SER A 82 9.52 9.90 4.75
N ARG A 83 9.04 8.79 5.31
CA ARG A 83 9.26 8.42 6.72
C ARG A 83 10.65 7.82 6.97
N LEU A 84 11.18 7.07 5.99
CA LEU A 84 12.54 6.53 6.05
C LEU A 84 13.62 7.62 6.09
N VAL A 85 13.32 8.84 5.65
CA VAL A 85 14.23 9.99 5.77
C VAL A 85 14.48 10.34 7.24
N GLU A 86 13.49 10.16 8.11
CA GLU A 86 13.59 10.48 9.55
C GLU A 86 14.06 9.28 10.38
N ALA A 87 14.11 8.07 9.80
CA ALA A 87 14.54 6.87 10.49
C ALA A 87 16.04 6.91 10.80
N VAL A 88 16.40 6.48 12.00
CA VAL A 88 17.79 6.38 12.49
C VAL A 88 18.18 4.92 12.76
N THR A 89 17.23 4.11 13.18
CA THR A 89 17.42 2.71 13.57
C THR A 89 16.61 1.77 12.68
N LEU A 90 16.93 0.47 12.73
CA LEU A 90 16.13 -0.56 12.08
C LEU A 90 14.68 -0.59 12.60
N ALA A 91 14.48 -0.35 13.89
CA ALA A 91 13.15 -0.25 14.47
C ALA A 91 12.35 0.94 13.90
N ASP A 92 12.99 2.10 13.70
CA ASP A 92 12.38 3.26 13.06
C ASP A 92 12.00 2.97 11.60
N ALA A 93 12.88 2.25 10.87
CA ALA A 93 12.60 1.85 9.50
C ALA A 93 11.39 0.90 9.41
N ILE A 94 11.26 -0.03 10.34
CA ILE A 94 10.09 -0.91 10.44
C ILE A 94 8.84 -0.08 10.77
N ASP A 95 8.92 0.88 11.72
CA ASP A 95 7.76 1.77 11.98
C ASP A 95 7.38 2.56 10.73
N ALA A 96 8.33 3.05 9.96
CA ALA A 96 8.08 3.77 8.70
C ALA A 96 7.27 2.95 7.69
N ILE A 97 7.48 1.61 7.65
CA ILE A 97 6.74 0.69 6.79
C ILE A 97 5.30 0.47 7.31
N PHE A 98 5.10 0.36 8.61
CA PHE A 98 3.80 0.05 9.22
C PHE A 98 2.90 1.26 9.46
N ALA A 99 3.47 2.43 9.78
CA ALA A 99 2.72 3.62 10.18
C ALA A 99 1.71 4.12 9.13
N PRO A 100 1.99 4.12 7.80
CA PRO A 100 0.99 4.49 6.79
C PRO A 100 -0.25 3.59 6.84
N TRP A 101 -0.07 2.30 7.06
CA TRP A 101 -1.16 1.33 7.12
C TRP A 101 -2.01 1.48 8.39
N ARG A 102 -1.37 1.77 9.52
CA ARG A 102 -2.08 2.11 10.76
C ARG A 102 -2.98 3.31 10.54
N ARG A 103 -2.46 4.36 9.90
CA ARG A 103 -3.23 5.55 9.55
C ARG A 103 -4.41 5.22 8.65
N VAL A 104 -4.20 4.46 7.57
CA VAL A 104 -5.27 4.03 6.65
C VAL A 104 -6.38 3.29 7.39
N LEU A 105 -6.04 2.33 8.27
CA LEU A 105 -7.02 1.59 9.05
C LEU A 105 -7.88 2.51 9.94
N VAL A 106 -7.25 3.40 10.68
CA VAL A 106 -7.95 4.31 11.61
C VAL A 106 -8.81 5.33 10.86
N GLU A 107 -8.25 6.02 9.87
CA GLU A 107 -8.95 7.05 9.10
C GLU A 107 -10.11 6.49 8.28
N SER A 108 -10.01 5.24 7.82
CA SER A 108 -11.08 4.56 7.09
C SER A 108 -12.09 3.85 8.01
N ASN A 109 -11.95 3.95 9.32
CA ASN A 109 -12.72 3.14 10.28
C ASN A 109 -12.65 1.63 9.94
N PHE A 110 -11.45 1.14 9.64
CA PHE A 110 -11.11 -0.25 9.31
C PHE A 110 -11.81 -0.82 8.07
N THR A 111 -12.29 0.02 7.16
CA THR A 111 -12.93 -0.44 5.91
C THR A 111 -11.93 -0.67 4.78
N MET A 112 -10.80 0.02 4.77
CA MET A 112 -9.78 -0.08 3.73
C MET A 112 -8.67 -1.06 4.09
N GLY A 113 -8.15 -1.78 3.07
CA GLY A 113 -7.00 -2.67 3.15
C GLY A 113 -5.97 -2.39 2.06
N CYS A 114 -5.11 -3.36 1.79
CA CYS A 114 -4.15 -3.30 0.71
C CYS A 114 -4.86 -3.52 -0.65
N PRO A 115 -4.74 -2.60 -1.62
CA PRO A 115 -5.38 -2.75 -2.92
C PRO A 115 -4.72 -3.84 -3.77
N PHE A 116 -3.43 -4.12 -3.56
CA PHE A 116 -2.69 -5.11 -4.32
C PHE A 116 -3.11 -6.52 -3.91
N ALA A 117 -3.12 -6.83 -2.61
CA ALA A 117 -3.59 -8.10 -2.09
C ALA A 117 -5.05 -8.35 -2.47
N ALA A 118 -5.92 -7.34 -2.33
CA ALA A 118 -7.31 -7.43 -2.77
C ALA A 118 -7.42 -7.76 -4.27
N THR A 119 -6.57 -7.14 -5.11
CA THR A 119 -6.57 -7.40 -6.55
C THR A 119 -6.08 -8.80 -6.88
N VAL A 120 -5.01 -9.28 -6.24
CA VAL A 120 -4.49 -10.65 -6.46
C VAL A 120 -5.55 -11.70 -6.14
N VAL A 121 -6.30 -11.51 -5.04
CA VAL A 121 -7.36 -12.44 -4.62
C VAL A 121 -8.57 -12.35 -5.55
N ASP A 122 -8.97 -11.15 -5.95
CA ASP A 122 -10.19 -10.92 -6.72
C ASP A 122 -10.03 -11.05 -8.24
N ALA A 123 -8.83 -10.81 -8.80
CA ALA A 123 -8.62 -10.76 -10.25
C ALA A 123 -8.61 -12.16 -10.91
N SER A 124 -9.44 -13.09 -10.39
CA SER A 124 -9.64 -14.40 -11.02
C SER A 124 -10.22 -14.20 -12.43
N GLY A 125 -9.43 -14.55 -13.47
CA GLY A 125 -9.81 -14.38 -14.87
C GLY A 125 -9.32 -13.09 -15.55
N ASP A 126 -8.65 -12.18 -14.84
CA ASP A 126 -7.94 -11.02 -15.42
C ASP A 126 -6.45 -11.12 -15.11
N ASP A 127 -5.72 -11.84 -15.97
CA ASP A 127 -4.28 -12.07 -15.81
C ASP A 127 -3.48 -10.77 -15.82
N ARG A 128 -3.95 -9.76 -16.54
CA ARG A 128 -3.28 -8.45 -16.60
C ARG A 128 -3.34 -7.70 -15.27
N LEU A 129 -4.50 -7.65 -14.63
CA LEU A 129 -4.63 -7.02 -13.33
C LEU A 129 -3.85 -7.77 -12.24
N ARG A 130 -3.86 -9.10 -12.31
CA ARG A 130 -3.08 -9.92 -11.40
C ARG A 130 -1.57 -9.69 -11.55
N GLN A 131 -1.08 -9.59 -12.80
CA GLN A 131 0.32 -9.30 -13.06
C GLN A 131 0.70 -7.90 -12.57
N GLU A 132 -0.12 -6.89 -12.83
CA GLU A 132 0.09 -5.52 -12.34
C GLU A 132 0.20 -5.47 -10.81
N ALA A 133 -0.73 -6.11 -10.11
CA ALA A 133 -0.71 -6.15 -8.65
C ALA A 133 0.53 -6.89 -8.11
N ARG A 134 0.96 -7.95 -8.80
CA ARG A 134 2.19 -8.69 -8.48
C ARG A 134 3.42 -7.79 -8.63
N ASP A 135 3.56 -7.11 -9.76
CA ASP A 135 4.71 -6.24 -10.03
C ASP A 135 4.83 -5.12 -8.98
N LEU A 136 3.70 -4.57 -8.53
CA LEU A 136 3.65 -3.56 -7.46
C LEU A 136 4.03 -4.15 -6.08
N LEU A 137 3.60 -5.38 -5.77
CA LEU A 137 4.01 -6.07 -4.55
C LEU A 137 5.51 -6.38 -4.57
N ASP A 138 6.05 -6.81 -5.71
CA ASP A 138 7.48 -7.06 -5.88
C ASP A 138 8.31 -5.77 -5.71
N GLN A 139 7.89 -4.66 -6.31
CA GLN A 139 8.52 -3.35 -6.11
C GLN A 139 8.48 -2.91 -4.63
N TRP A 140 7.38 -3.11 -3.96
CA TRP A 140 7.26 -2.78 -2.54
C TRP A 140 8.16 -3.67 -1.68
N ARG A 141 8.21 -4.99 -1.94
CA ARG A 141 9.15 -5.91 -1.28
C ARG A 141 10.60 -5.46 -1.46
N ASP A 142 10.99 -5.10 -2.68
CA ASP A 142 12.35 -4.65 -2.98
C ASP A 142 12.70 -3.36 -2.22
N SER A 143 11.74 -2.43 -2.11
CA SER A 143 11.88 -1.21 -1.30
C SER A 143 12.06 -1.53 0.20
N VAL A 144 11.26 -2.48 0.73
CA VAL A 144 11.38 -2.95 2.12
C VAL A 144 12.74 -3.61 2.34
N ARG A 145 13.17 -4.52 1.46
CA ARG A 145 14.50 -5.15 1.52
C ARG A 145 15.61 -4.11 1.59
N ALA A 146 15.58 -3.14 0.68
CA ALA A 146 16.58 -2.07 0.65
C ALA A 146 16.59 -1.24 1.95
N ALA A 147 15.41 -0.97 2.52
CA ALA A 147 15.29 -0.27 3.79
C ALA A 147 15.88 -1.10 4.95
N LEU A 148 15.54 -2.39 5.04
CA LEU A 148 16.09 -3.27 6.07
C LEU A 148 17.62 -3.28 6.05
N VAL A 149 18.23 -3.48 4.88
CA VAL A 149 19.69 -3.48 4.72
C VAL A 149 20.30 -2.11 5.09
N LYS A 150 19.72 -1.03 4.59
CA LYS A 150 20.19 0.34 4.87
C LYS A 150 20.27 0.65 6.36
N PHE A 151 19.35 0.13 7.16
CA PHE A 151 19.28 0.37 8.60
C PHE A 151 19.88 -0.73 9.48
N GLY A 152 20.71 -1.62 8.90
CA GLY A 152 21.53 -2.59 9.63
C GLY A 152 20.98 -4.02 9.66
N GLY A 153 19.95 -4.33 8.89
CA GLY A 153 19.52 -5.71 8.64
C GLY A 153 20.59 -6.49 7.86
N GLN A 154 20.58 -7.81 7.99
CA GLN A 154 21.58 -8.66 7.32
C GLN A 154 21.24 -8.79 5.82
N GLU A 155 22.21 -8.52 4.95
CA GLU A 155 22.05 -8.66 3.49
C GLU A 155 21.68 -10.11 3.10
N ALA A 156 22.24 -11.10 3.79
CA ALA A 156 22.04 -12.51 3.48
C ALA A 156 20.59 -13.00 3.69
N THR A 157 19.84 -12.39 4.60
CA THR A 157 18.45 -12.77 4.92
C THR A 157 17.43 -11.73 4.47
N ALA A 158 17.89 -10.58 3.97
CA ALA A 158 17.03 -9.41 3.72
C ALA A 158 15.87 -9.68 2.74
N GLU A 159 16.03 -10.57 1.78
CA GLU A 159 14.98 -10.97 0.84
C GLU A 159 13.87 -11.76 1.56
N ASP A 160 14.26 -12.74 2.37
CA ASP A 160 13.32 -13.57 3.14
C ASP A 160 12.64 -12.73 4.23
N ASP A 161 13.40 -11.85 4.91
CA ASP A 161 12.90 -10.95 5.94
C ASP A 161 11.86 -9.97 5.37
N ALA A 162 12.13 -9.38 4.20
CA ALA A 162 11.19 -8.49 3.52
C ALA A 162 9.92 -9.24 3.10
N SER A 163 10.07 -10.44 2.56
CA SER A 163 8.95 -11.28 2.15
C SER A 163 8.08 -11.69 3.34
N ALA A 164 8.70 -12.12 4.44
CA ALA A 164 8.01 -12.50 5.66
C ALA A 164 7.30 -11.28 6.30
N LEU A 165 7.96 -10.13 6.33
CA LEU A 165 7.40 -8.88 6.86
C LEU A 165 6.15 -8.46 6.08
N LEU A 166 6.22 -8.47 4.74
CA LEU A 166 5.05 -8.10 3.92
C LEU A 166 3.92 -9.12 4.06
N ALA A 167 4.21 -10.42 4.07
CA ALA A 167 3.18 -11.44 4.27
C ALA A 167 2.48 -11.29 5.63
N ALA A 168 3.23 -11.02 6.69
CA ALA A 168 2.70 -10.79 8.01
C ALA A 168 1.90 -9.47 8.10
N LEU A 169 2.36 -8.39 7.44
CA LEU A 169 1.66 -7.12 7.35
C LEU A 169 0.31 -7.30 6.67
N GLU A 170 0.25 -7.99 5.52
CA GLU A 170 -1.01 -8.26 4.82
C GLU A 170 -1.99 -9.08 5.68
N GLY A 171 -1.50 -10.10 6.39
CA GLY A 171 -2.30 -10.85 7.35
C GLY A 171 -2.80 -9.97 8.50
N ALA A 172 -1.95 -9.10 9.02
CA ALA A 172 -2.31 -8.17 10.09
C ALA A 172 -3.35 -7.13 9.63
N LEU A 173 -3.31 -6.66 8.39
CA LEU A 173 -4.34 -5.77 7.82
C LEU A 173 -5.70 -6.46 7.79
N ILE A 174 -5.75 -7.73 7.35
CA ILE A 174 -7.00 -8.51 7.34
C ILE A 174 -7.56 -8.67 8.76
N LEU A 175 -6.71 -9.08 9.71
CA LEU A 175 -7.12 -9.26 11.11
C LEU A 175 -7.53 -7.94 11.77
N SER A 176 -6.83 -6.85 11.48
CA SER A 176 -7.18 -5.52 12.00
C SER A 176 -8.55 -5.05 11.51
N ARG A 177 -8.86 -5.28 10.24
CA ARG A 177 -10.20 -5.00 9.68
C ARG A 177 -11.29 -5.86 10.33
N ALA A 178 -11.03 -7.15 10.49
CA ALA A 178 -11.98 -8.07 11.12
C ALA A 178 -12.26 -7.70 12.58
N ASN A 179 -11.23 -7.29 13.31
CA ASN A 179 -11.33 -6.97 14.76
C ASN A 179 -11.65 -5.49 15.01
N GLN A 180 -11.68 -4.65 13.97
CA GLN A 180 -11.81 -3.18 14.10
C GLN A 180 -10.81 -2.59 15.12
N SER A 181 -9.54 -3.04 15.03
CA SER A 181 -8.48 -2.72 15.98
C SER A 181 -7.11 -2.74 15.28
N THR A 182 -6.22 -1.84 15.65
CA THR A 182 -4.82 -1.84 15.18
C THR A 182 -3.96 -2.90 15.88
N GLN A 183 -4.47 -3.54 16.92
CA GLN A 183 -3.70 -4.49 17.74
C GLN A 183 -3.00 -5.60 16.95
N PRO A 184 -3.58 -6.25 15.92
CA PRO A 184 -2.86 -7.22 15.10
C PRO A 184 -1.69 -6.60 14.34
N LEU A 185 -1.87 -5.41 13.76
CA LEU A 185 -0.82 -4.67 13.04
C LEU A 185 0.32 -4.28 13.99
N ASP A 186 -0.01 -3.76 15.17
CA ASP A 186 0.96 -3.37 16.18
C ASP A 186 1.74 -4.56 16.75
N ALA A 187 1.10 -5.73 16.85
CA ALA A 187 1.76 -6.96 17.30
C ALA A 187 2.81 -7.44 16.29
N VAL A 188 2.47 -7.47 15.01
CA VAL A 188 3.39 -7.85 13.92
C VAL A 188 4.55 -6.86 13.83
N GLN A 189 4.28 -5.56 13.89
CA GLN A 189 5.32 -4.55 13.90
C GLN A 189 6.33 -4.75 15.04
N ARG A 190 5.84 -4.93 16.27
CA ARG A 190 6.74 -5.17 17.43
C ARG A 190 7.55 -6.44 17.28
N PHE A 191 6.97 -7.51 16.75
CA PHE A 191 7.67 -8.75 16.50
C PHE A 191 8.87 -8.54 15.56
N PHE A 192 8.66 -7.94 14.39
CA PHE A 192 9.73 -7.69 13.43
C PHE A 192 10.76 -6.68 13.96
N ALA A 193 10.33 -5.60 14.60
CA ALA A 193 11.25 -4.63 15.19
C ALA A 193 12.17 -5.28 16.22
N THR A 194 11.67 -6.20 17.05
CA THR A 194 12.48 -6.90 18.05
C THR A 194 13.36 -7.96 17.40
N SER A 195 12.80 -8.85 16.58
CA SER A 195 13.48 -9.98 15.98
C SER A 195 14.64 -9.53 15.08
N LEU A 196 14.38 -8.63 14.12
CA LEU A 196 15.40 -8.18 13.18
C LEU A 196 16.49 -7.34 13.86
N THR A 197 16.16 -6.56 14.90
CA THR A 197 17.16 -5.81 15.66
C THR A 197 18.09 -6.78 16.45
N GLN A 198 17.53 -7.84 17.04
CA GLN A 198 18.33 -8.85 17.74
C GLN A 198 19.25 -9.62 16.79
N THR A 199 18.74 -10.01 15.61
CA THR A 199 19.54 -10.70 14.58
C THR A 199 20.65 -9.80 14.05
N ALA A 200 20.38 -8.51 13.83
CA ALA A 200 21.39 -7.54 13.41
C ALA A 200 22.50 -7.35 14.46
N ALA A 201 22.16 -7.42 15.76
CA ALA A 201 23.12 -7.29 16.86
C ALA A 201 23.96 -8.58 17.09
N ASN A 202 23.50 -9.74 16.63
CA ASN A 202 24.18 -11.02 16.81
C ASN A 202 24.13 -11.86 15.50
N PRO A 203 24.97 -11.51 14.50
CA PRO A 203 24.93 -12.10 13.17
C PRO A 203 25.27 -13.62 13.13
N ASP A 204 25.93 -14.13 14.15
CA ASP A 204 26.35 -15.55 14.26
C ASP A 204 25.30 -16.42 15.00
N ALA A 205 24.21 -15.88 15.47
CA ALA A 205 23.15 -16.64 16.12
C ALA A 205 22.41 -17.51 15.08
N PRO A 206 22.11 -18.79 15.40
CA PRO A 206 21.25 -19.59 14.52
C PRO A 206 19.88 -18.90 14.35
N ALA A 207 19.35 -18.96 13.11
CA ALA A 207 18.01 -18.46 12.83
C ALA A 207 16.97 -19.13 13.76
N PRO A 208 15.99 -18.41 14.27
CA PRO A 208 14.97 -18.93 15.18
C PRO A 208 14.09 -20.00 14.56
#